data_6132ab2bbaae27da863d0bcbdec0523c
#
_entry.id   6132ab2bbaae27da863d0bcbdec0523c
#
_cell.length_a   1.000
_cell.length_b   1.000
_cell.length_c   1.000
_cell.angle_alpha   90.00
_cell.angle_beta   90.00
_cell.angle_gamma   90.00
#
_symmetry.space_group_name_H-M   'P 1'
#
loop_
_entity.id
_entity.type
_entity.pdbx_description
1 polymer ?
#
loop_
_entity_poly.entity_id
_entity_poly.type
_entity_poly.pdbx_seq_one_letter_code
_entity_poly.pdbx_strand_id
1 'polypeptide(L)'
;MQRFIYHGSSHIVRTPGFGSGKAGNDYGLGFYCTDNPSLAGEWAVGMSSDGFINTYTIETDGLRVINLNSPEYCILHWLAVLLSFREFDSDSSGAYQAKEYIRSAFGADYQNCDCLIGFRADDCNFWFAQSFLGGEISYRELNDAVRLTDTGRQFVLKSNRAFDRLLFNGYTIAKSSEYYPASMARERKAIARFAGALSGTAGTRKLDPRSHAGTAGGSNRSGKELYVSDIVNERIRPYDRRLIY
;
A
#
# COMPACT_ATOMS: atom_id res chain seq x y z
N MET A 1 10.52 -20.44 -9.31
CA MET A 1 9.05 -20.51 -9.39
C MET A 1 8.55 -19.46 -10.36
N GLN A 2 7.81 -19.88 -11.38
CA GLN A 2 7.28 -18.98 -12.42
C GLN A 2 5.98 -18.33 -11.98
N ARG A 3 5.81 -17.02 -12.26
CA ARG A 3 4.61 -16.25 -11.94
C ARG A 3 4.16 -15.40 -13.11
N PHE A 4 2.85 -15.30 -13.34
CA PHE A 4 2.29 -14.27 -14.20
C PHE A 4 2.09 -12.99 -13.41
N ILE A 5 2.50 -11.86 -14.01
CA ILE A 5 2.32 -10.52 -13.46
C ILE A 5 1.86 -9.57 -14.55
N TYR A 6 1.11 -8.55 -14.17
CA TYR A 6 0.43 -7.63 -15.08
C TYR A 6 0.79 -6.19 -14.74
N HIS A 7 1.07 -5.40 -15.76
CA HIS A 7 1.33 -3.97 -15.64
C HIS A 7 0.29 -3.18 -16.42
N GLY A 8 -0.47 -2.32 -15.74
CA GLY A 8 -1.41 -1.40 -16.36
C GLY A 8 -0.74 -0.09 -16.75
N SER A 9 -0.87 0.33 -18.00
CA SER A 9 -0.31 1.60 -18.48
C SER A 9 -1.06 2.13 -19.71
N SER A 10 -0.84 3.40 -20.02
CA SER A 10 -1.40 4.05 -21.22
C SER A 10 -0.75 3.58 -22.53
N HIS A 11 0.28 2.77 -22.47
CA HIS A 11 1.02 2.27 -23.63
C HIS A 11 1.51 0.84 -23.44
N ILE A 12 1.89 0.18 -24.54
CA ILE A 12 2.45 -1.17 -24.50
C ILE A 12 3.92 -1.08 -24.08
N VAL A 13 4.26 -1.76 -22.97
CA VAL A 13 5.61 -1.81 -22.42
C VAL A 13 6.21 -3.18 -22.70
N ARG A 14 6.88 -3.36 -23.86
CA ARG A 14 7.48 -4.65 -24.25
C ARG A 14 8.74 -4.95 -23.47
N THR A 15 9.56 -3.93 -23.24
CA THR A 15 10.87 -4.04 -22.57
C THR A 15 10.96 -2.96 -21.48
N PRO A 16 10.48 -3.24 -20.27
CA PRO A 16 10.61 -2.28 -19.18
C PRO A 16 12.09 -2.15 -18.78
N GLY A 17 12.52 -0.90 -18.52
CA GLY A 17 13.88 -0.61 -18.08
C GLY A 17 13.94 -0.32 -16.57
N PHE A 18 14.99 -0.83 -15.91
CA PHE A 18 15.26 -0.45 -14.53
C PHE A 18 15.55 1.06 -14.43
N GLY A 19 15.00 1.72 -13.43
CA GLY A 19 15.19 3.16 -13.22
C GLY A 19 14.26 4.07 -14.01
N SER A 20 13.42 3.55 -14.91
CA SER A 20 12.46 4.35 -15.69
C SER A 20 11.24 4.79 -14.88
N GLY A 21 11.03 4.28 -13.68
CA GLY A 21 9.92 4.61 -12.79
C GLY A 21 10.11 5.93 -12.03
N LYS A 22 9.06 6.34 -11.30
CA LYS A 22 9.11 7.51 -10.42
C LYS A 22 9.64 7.12 -9.04
N ALA A 23 10.57 7.90 -8.48
CA ALA A 23 11.13 7.65 -7.15
C ALA A 23 10.09 7.85 -6.02
N GLY A 24 9.09 8.69 -6.21
CA GLY A 24 8.01 8.96 -5.25
C GLY A 24 6.84 7.96 -5.28
N ASN A 25 6.98 6.80 -5.93
CA ASN A 25 6.00 5.73 -5.83
C ASN A 25 6.09 5.03 -4.46
N ASP A 26 5.08 4.24 -4.09
CA ASP A 26 4.92 3.61 -2.76
C ASP A 26 6.17 2.85 -2.26
N TYR A 27 6.92 2.26 -3.19
CA TYR A 27 8.13 1.48 -2.92
C TYR A 27 9.37 2.05 -3.63
N GLY A 28 9.32 3.31 -4.03
CA GLY A 28 10.40 4.00 -4.74
C GLY A 28 10.55 3.56 -6.19
N LEU A 29 11.78 3.66 -6.70
CA LEU A 29 12.09 3.21 -8.07
C LEU A 29 11.84 1.72 -8.23
N GLY A 30 11.16 1.36 -9.34
CA GLY A 30 10.86 -0.02 -9.69
C GLY A 30 9.84 -0.12 -10.82
N PHE A 31 9.62 -1.33 -11.29
CA PHE A 31 8.57 -1.65 -12.26
C PHE A 31 7.40 -2.29 -11.53
N TYR A 32 6.26 -1.61 -11.52
CA TYR A 32 5.10 -1.93 -10.71
C TYR A 32 4.11 -2.81 -11.47
N CYS A 33 3.92 -4.00 -10.96
CA CYS A 33 2.98 -5.00 -11.48
C CYS A 33 2.00 -5.43 -10.38
N THR A 34 1.05 -6.25 -10.75
CA THR A 34 0.13 -6.98 -9.86
C THR A 34 -0.06 -8.41 -10.35
N ASP A 35 -0.50 -9.31 -9.49
CA ASP A 35 -0.90 -10.68 -9.85
C ASP A 35 -2.39 -10.74 -10.31
N ASN A 36 -3.09 -9.60 -10.30
CA ASN A 36 -4.50 -9.50 -10.70
C ASN A 36 -4.66 -8.66 -11.99
N PRO A 37 -5.04 -9.27 -13.13
CA PRO A 37 -5.19 -8.55 -14.39
C PRO A 37 -6.28 -7.48 -14.36
N SER A 38 -7.36 -7.66 -13.57
CA SER A 38 -8.40 -6.64 -13.44
C SER A 38 -7.88 -5.37 -12.78
N LEU A 39 -7.03 -5.51 -11.74
CA LEU A 39 -6.36 -4.36 -11.12
C LEU A 39 -5.41 -3.65 -12.10
N ALA A 40 -4.66 -4.41 -12.89
CA ALA A 40 -3.83 -3.82 -13.93
C ALA A 40 -4.67 -3.03 -14.95
N GLY A 41 -5.86 -3.52 -15.29
CA GLY A 41 -6.82 -2.81 -16.13
C GLY A 41 -7.27 -1.48 -15.53
N GLU A 42 -7.60 -1.49 -14.22
CA GLU A 42 -7.98 -0.26 -13.50
C GLU A 42 -6.83 0.77 -13.46
N TRP A 43 -5.58 0.29 -13.35
CA TRP A 43 -4.41 1.19 -13.35
C TRP A 43 -4.08 1.75 -14.74
N ALA A 44 -4.51 1.03 -15.80
CA ALA A 44 -4.20 1.37 -17.18
C ALA A 44 -5.04 2.52 -17.71
N VAL A 45 -6.26 2.72 -17.18
CA VAL A 45 -7.25 3.61 -17.78
C VAL A 45 -7.38 4.95 -17.04
N GLY A 46 -7.75 5.97 -17.78
CA GLY A 46 -8.28 7.23 -17.25
C GLY A 46 -9.79 7.32 -17.46
N MET A 47 -10.40 8.44 -17.05
CA MET A 47 -11.85 8.67 -17.18
C MET A 47 -12.36 8.49 -18.61
N SER A 48 -11.58 8.87 -19.60
CA SER A 48 -11.97 8.85 -21.04
C SER A 48 -10.87 8.26 -21.93
N SER A 49 -9.91 7.55 -21.35
CA SER A 49 -8.79 6.97 -22.09
C SER A 49 -8.63 5.50 -21.81
N ASP A 50 -8.67 4.70 -22.87
CA ASP A 50 -8.30 3.29 -22.83
C ASP A 50 -6.80 3.15 -22.51
N GLY A 51 -6.41 1.98 -21.99
CA GLY A 51 -5.04 1.63 -21.70
C GLY A 51 -4.72 0.20 -22.09
N PHE A 52 -3.62 -0.32 -21.55
CA PHE A 52 -3.11 -1.65 -21.88
C PHE A 52 -2.76 -2.42 -20.61
N ILE A 53 -3.22 -3.66 -20.52
CA ILE A 53 -2.79 -4.63 -19.55
C ILE A 53 -1.62 -5.40 -20.18
N ASN A 54 -0.41 -5.03 -19.83
CA ASN A 54 0.79 -5.73 -20.29
C ASN A 54 1.01 -6.99 -19.43
N THR A 55 1.15 -8.13 -20.06
CA THR A 55 1.30 -9.44 -19.41
C THR A 55 2.74 -9.92 -19.49
N TYR A 56 3.26 -10.36 -18.35
CA TYR A 56 4.61 -10.89 -18.24
C TYR A 56 4.64 -12.18 -17.45
N THR A 57 5.69 -12.94 -17.66
CA THR A 57 6.12 -14.04 -16.80
C THR A 57 7.44 -13.68 -16.16
N ILE A 58 7.57 -13.92 -14.86
CA ILE A 58 8.83 -13.77 -14.13
C ILE A 58 9.22 -15.08 -13.45
N GLU A 59 10.50 -15.45 -13.59
CA GLU A 59 11.10 -16.56 -12.84
C GLU A 59 11.76 -16.01 -11.57
N THR A 60 11.21 -16.39 -10.40
CA THR A 60 11.67 -15.84 -9.11
C THR A 60 12.72 -16.68 -8.39
N ASP A 61 13.08 -17.85 -8.90
CA ASP A 61 14.11 -18.70 -8.28
C ASP A 61 15.47 -18.00 -8.26
N GLY A 62 16.08 -17.96 -7.09
CA GLY A 62 17.33 -17.26 -6.86
C GLY A 62 17.24 -15.74 -6.75
N LEU A 63 16.04 -15.15 -6.85
CA LEU A 63 15.80 -13.75 -6.54
C LEU A 63 15.49 -13.57 -5.05
N ARG A 64 15.97 -12.47 -4.47
CA ARG A 64 15.59 -12.05 -3.14
C ARG A 64 14.23 -11.34 -3.20
N VAL A 65 13.18 -12.05 -2.81
CA VAL A 65 11.81 -11.54 -2.79
C VAL A 65 11.40 -11.22 -1.36
N ILE A 66 11.05 -9.97 -1.08
CA ILE A 66 10.44 -9.55 0.19
C ILE A 66 8.93 -9.46 -0.02
N ASN A 67 8.17 -10.18 0.80
CA ASN A 67 6.71 -10.14 0.77
C ASN A 67 6.17 -9.55 2.08
N LEU A 68 5.90 -8.25 2.09
CA LEU A 68 5.37 -7.53 3.26
C LEU A 68 3.95 -7.99 3.68
N ASN A 69 3.30 -8.83 2.85
CA ASN A 69 2.00 -9.40 3.15
C ASN A 69 2.11 -10.79 3.81
N SER A 70 3.33 -11.30 4.00
CA SER A 70 3.55 -12.56 4.70
C SER A 70 3.40 -12.40 6.23
N PRO A 71 3.14 -13.48 6.99
CA PRO A 71 2.98 -13.42 8.44
C PRO A 71 4.22 -12.90 9.21
N GLU A 72 5.38 -12.88 8.57
CA GLU A 72 6.63 -12.36 9.15
C GLU A 72 6.61 -10.84 9.34
N TYR A 73 5.72 -10.15 8.59
CA TYR A 73 5.63 -8.70 8.58
C TYR A 73 4.25 -8.23 9.07
N CYS A 74 4.23 -7.36 10.06
CA CYS A 74 3.02 -6.64 10.44
C CYS A 74 2.83 -5.40 9.54
N ILE A 75 1.66 -4.77 9.62
CA ILE A 75 1.32 -3.61 8.78
C ILE A 75 2.29 -2.42 8.96
N LEU A 76 2.97 -2.31 10.10
CA LEU A 76 3.96 -1.24 10.33
C LEU A 76 5.22 -1.40 9.48
N HIS A 77 5.57 -2.60 9.02
CA HIS A 77 6.66 -2.78 8.05
C HIS A 77 6.30 -2.19 6.68
N TRP A 78 5.04 -2.41 6.23
CA TRP A 78 4.54 -1.75 5.03
C TRP A 78 4.57 -0.22 5.17
N LEU A 79 4.07 0.29 6.31
CA LEU A 79 4.08 1.73 6.60
C LEU A 79 5.50 2.30 6.66
N ALA A 80 6.46 1.58 7.27
CA ALA A 80 7.86 2.00 7.33
C ALA A 80 8.50 2.18 5.95
N VAL A 81 8.20 1.25 5.02
CA VAL A 81 8.66 1.37 3.63
C VAL A 81 7.97 2.54 2.94
N LEU A 82 6.65 2.68 3.08
CA LEU A 82 5.89 3.77 2.49
C LEU A 82 6.40 5.15 2.95
N LEU A 83 6.68 5.30 4.25
CA LEU A 83 7.26 6.50 4.86
C LEU A 83 8.65 6.87 4.31
N SER A 84 9.33 5.96 3.65
CA SER A 84 10.63 6.22 3.05
C SER A 84 10.54 6.85 1.65
N PHE A 85 9.37 6.79 1.00
CA PHE A 85 9.19 7.23 -0.39
C PHE A 85 8.04 8.23 -0.58
N ARG A 86 7.07 8.26 0.32
CA ARG A 86 5.91 9.14 0.24
C ARG A 86 5.98 10.22 1.30
N GLU A 87 5.56 11.42 0.93
CA GLU A 87 5.43 12.53 1.87
C GLU A 87 4.11 12.39 2.65
N PHE A 88 4.20 12.53 3.96
CA PHE A 88 3.06 12.54 4.88
C PHE A 88 3.07 13.84 5.66
N ASP A 89 1.90 14.40 5.91
CA ASP A 89 1.76 15.57 6.75
C ASP A 89 2.27 15.27 8.16
N SER A 90 3.10 16.15 8.71
CA SER A 90 3.76 15.98 10.00
C SER A 90 3.76 17.25 10.81
N ASP A 91 2.66 18.01 10.72
CA ASP A 91 2.54 19.33 11.38
C ASP A 91 2.59 19.25 12.91
N SER A 92 2.45 18.05 13.50
CA SER A 92 2.64 17.83 14.92
C SER A 92 3.98 17.16 15.23
N SER A 93 4.61 17.57 16.34
CA SER A 93 5.86 16.93 16.81
C SER A 93 5.67 15.43 17.09
N GLY A 94 4.47 15.00 17.47
CA GLY A 94 4.13 13.61 17.69
C GLY A 94 4.12 12.77 16.40
N ALA A 95 3.56 13.32 15.31
CA ALA A 95 3.56 12.65 14.01
C ALA A 95 4.99 12.50 13.46
N TYR A 96 5.84 13.50 13.63
CA TYR A 96 7.25 13.41 13.26
C TYR A 96 7.98 12.31 14.03
N GLN A 97 7.84 12.26 15.35
CA GLN A 97 8.45 11.21 16.18
C GLN A 97 7.95 9.82 15.81
N ALA A 98 6.65 9.69 15.50
CA ALA A 98 6.04 8.44 15.05
C ALA A 98 6.65 7.95 13.74
N LYS A 99 6.81 8.83 12.74
CA LYS A 99 7.46 8.50 11.47
C LYS A 99 8.88 7.97 11.68
N GLU A 100 9.70 8.72 12.42
CA GLU A 100 11.10 8.32 12.67
C GLU A 100 11.19 7.00 13.44
N TYR A 101 10.32 6.81 14.43
CA TYR A 101 10.31 5.56 15.18
C TYR A 101 9.90 4.38 14.31
N ILE A 102 8.80 4.49 13.56
CA ILE A 102 8.30 3.43 12.69
C ILE A 102 9.35 3.07 11.63
N ARG A 103 9.95 4.05 10.96
CA ARG A 103 11.00 3.81 9.96
C ARG A 103 12.19 3.06 10.57
N SER A 104 12.63 3.44 11.75
CA SER A 104 13.80 2.83 12.39
C SER A 104 13.52 1.46 12.99
N ALA A 105 12.34 1.26 13.59
CA ALA A 105 12.01 0.05 14.32
C ALA A 105 11.42 -1.07 13.42
N PHE A 106 10.70 -0.69 12.36
CA PHE A 106 9.98 -1.60 11.46
C PHE A 106 10.52 -1.58 10.03
N GLY A 107 11.65 -0.92 9.79
CA GLY A 107 12.28 -0.92 8.47
C GLY A 107 12.64 -2.34 8.03
N ALA A 108 12.09 -2.79 6.89
CA ALA A 108 12.54 -4.02 6.24
C ALA A 108 13.77 -3.72 5.37
N ASP A 109 14.66 -4.69 5.19
CA ASP A 109 15.82 -4.56 4.30
C ASP A 109 15.40 -4.68 2.82
N TYR A 110 14.54 -3.73 2.39
CA TYR A 110 13.99 -3.69 1.02
C TYR A 110 14.98 -3.12 0.00
N GLN A 111 16.04 -2.44 0.44
CA GLN A 111 16.99 -1.77 -0.45
C GLN A 111 17.79 -2.77 -1.31
N ASN A 112 18.04 -3.95 -0.77
CA ASN A 112 18.81 -5.01 -1.41
C ASN A 112 17.92 -6.13 -1.97
N CYS A 113 16.60 -5.95 -2.09
CA CYS A 113 15.73 -6.97 -2.68
C CYS A 113 15.67 -6.84 -4.20
N ASP A 114 15.48 -7.98 -4.87
CA ASP A 114 15.22 -8.03 -6.30
C ASP A 114 13.75 -7.72 -6.60
N CYS A 115 12.84 -8.22 -5.76
CA CYS A 115 11.41 -7.97 -5.86
C CYS A 115 10.83 -7.65 -4.49
N LEU A 116 9.83 -6.77 -4.48
CA LEU A 116 9.07 -6.42 -3.28
C LEU A 116 7.58 -6.59 -3.55
N ILE A 117 6.88 -7.27 -2.63
CA ILE A 117 5.43 -7.46 -2.66
C ILE A 117 4.83 -6.75 -1.46
N GLY A 118 3.80 -5.93 -1.69
CA GLY A 118 3.14 -5.21 -0.62
C GLY A 118 1.77 -4.68 -1.03
N PHE A 119 1.05 -4.09 -0.09
CA PHE A 119 -0.22 -3.42 -0.37
C PHE A 119 0.00 -2.15 -1.19
N ARG A 120 -0.94 -1.84 -2.07
CA ARG A 120 -0.94 -0.58 -2.79
C ARG A 120 -1.38 0.54 -1.85
N ALA A 121 -0.65 1.64 -1.84
CA ALA A 121 -1.07 2.86 -1.18
C ALA A 121 -1.82 3.77 -2.17
N ASP A 122 -3.03 3.36 -2.57
CA ASP A 122 -3.97 4.25 -3.23
C ASP A 122 -4.47 5.34 -2.25
N ASP A 123 -5.32 6.23 -2.73
CA ASP A 123 -5.78 7.37 -1.94
C ASP A 123 -6.41 6.94 -0.61
N CYS A 124 -7.15 5.81 -0.59
CA CYS A 124 -7.74 5.27 0.63
C CYS A 124 -6.70 4.76 1.63
N ASN A 125 -5.79 3.88 1.17
CA ASN A 125 -4.77 3.30 2.04
C ASN A 125 -3.76 4.35 2.52
N PHE A 126 -3.47 5.35 1.68
CA PHE A 126 -2.65 6.48 2.07
C PHE A 126 -3.32 7.30 3.18
N TRP A 127 -4.62 7.56 3.04
CA TRP A 127 -5.41 8.26 4.05
C TRP A 127 -5.45 7.50 5.39
N PHE A 128 -5.62 6.17 5.37
CA PHE A 128 -5.56 5.35 6.61
C PHE A 128 -4.19 5.45 7.28
N ALA A 129 -3.11 5.40 6.49
CA ALA A 129 -1.76 5.58 7.01
C ALA A 129 -1.57 6.96 7.65
N GLN A 130 -2.09 8.01 7.02
CA GLN A 130 -2.07 9.39 7.54
C GLN A 130 -2.86 9.50 8.84
N SER A 131 -4.09 8.97 8.88
CA SER A 131 -4.94 8.97 10.09
C SER A 131 -4.32 8.19 11.26
N PHE A 132 -3.62 7.10 10.97
CA PHE A 132 -2.87 6.37 12.00
C PHE A 132 -1.72 7.19 12.56
N LEU A 133 -0.94 7.84 11.72
CA LEU A 133 0.17 8.70 12.13
C LEU A 133 -0.31 9.91 12.93
N GLY A 134 -1.49 10.43 12.61
CA GLY A 134 -2.19 11.47 13.36
C GLY A 134 -2.79 11.00 14.69
N GLY A 135 -2.77 9.69 14.97
CA GLY A 135 -3.36 9.10 16.19
C GLY A 135 -4.88 9.05 16.17
N GLU A 136 -5.51 9.20 15.00
CA GLU A 136 -6.96 9.18 14.84
C GLU A 136 -7.52 7.76 14.85
N ILE A 137 -6.75 6.80 14.32
CA ILE A 137 -7.10 5.38 14.29
C ILE A 137 -6.05 4.54 14.99
N SER A 138 -6.47 3.38 15.51
CA SER A 138 -5.61 2.41 16.17
C SER A 138 -4.81 1.57 15.17
N TYR A 139 -3.81 0.84 15.66
CA TYR A 139 -3.05 -0.14 14.90
C TYR A 139 -3.96 -1.21 14.25
N ARG A 140 -4.95 -1.68 15.01
CA ARG A 140 -5.91 -2.68 14.52
C ARG A 140 -6.75 -2.12 13.38
N GLU A 141 -7.27 -0.91 13.54
CA GLU A 141 -8.06 -0.24 12.51
C GLU A 141 -7.25 -0.02 11.24
N LEU A 142 -5.96 0.40 11.35
CA LEU A 142 -5.07 0.50 10.19
C LEU A 142 -4.88 -0.85 9.51
N ASN A 143 -4.55 -1.91 10.28
CA ASN A 143 -4.32 -3.24 9.73
C ASN A 143 -5.55 -3.78 9.01
N ASP A 144 -6.72 -3.66 9.62
CA ASP A 144 -7.98 -4.13 9.07
C ASP A 144 -8.40 -3.31 7.85
N ALA A 145 -8.25 -1.99 7.89
CA ALA A 145 -8.55 -1.12 6.76
C ALA A 145 -7.73 -1.53 5.53
N VAL A 146 -6.41 -1.57 5.64
CA VAL A 146 -5.53 -1.87 4.51
C VAL A 146 -5.74 -3.28 3.95
N ARG A 147 -6.04 -4.27 4.81
CA ARG A 147 -6.32 -5.65 4.38
C ARG A 147 -7.72 -5.82 3.78
N LEU A 148 -8.71 -5.08 4.27
CA LEU A 148 -10.11 -5.20 3.84
C LEU A 148 -10.42 -4.40 2.57
N THR A 149 -9.61 -3.40 2.20
CA THR A 149 -9.88 -2.53 1.05
C THR A 149 -9.80 -3.25 -0.28
N ASP A 150 -9.17 -4.43 -0.35
CA ASP A 150 -8.99 -5.20 -1.59
C ASP A 150 -8.43 -4.34 -2.75
N THR A 151 -7.63 -3.32 -2.39
CA THR A 151 -6.97 -2.41 -3.35
C THR A 151 -5.86 -3.11 -4.13
N GLY A 152 -5.60 -4.37 -3.77
CA GLY A 152 -4.69 -5.27 -4.43
C GLY A 152 -3.26 -5.19 -3.89
N ARG A 153 -2.49 -6.14 -4.39
CA ARG A 153 -1.06 -6.24 -4.10
C ARG A 153 -0.26 -5.71 -5.27
N GLN A 154 0.79 -4.98 -4.95
CA GLN A 154 1.82 -4.61 -5.92
C GLN A 154 2.96 -5.64 -5.86
N PHE A 155 3.43 -6.02 -7.02
CA PHE A 155 4.65 -6.80 -7.25
C PHE A 155 5.63 -5.87 -7.94
N VAL A 156 6.69 -5.48 -7.27
CA VAL A 156 7.61 -4.45 -7.75
C VAL A 156 8.98 -5.05 -8.03
N LEU A 157 9.45 -4.94 -9.27
CA LEU A 157 10.81 -5.32 -9.65
C LEU A 157 11.75 -4.17 -9.32
N LYS A 158 12.83 -4.47 -8.57
CA LYS A 158 13.73 -3.46 -7.99
C LYS A 158 15.20 -3.63 -8.37
N SER A 159 15.57 -4.64 -9.13
CA SER A 159 16.97 -4.88 -9.54
C SER A 159 17.07 -5.31 -11.00
N ASN A 160 18.20 -5.04 -11.64
CA ASN A 160 18.48 -5.55 -13.00
C ASN A 160 18.28 -7.06 -13.07
N ARG A 161 18.68 -7.82 -12.04
CA ARG A 161 18.47 -9.27 -11.96
C ARG A 161 17.00 -9.68 -12.10
N ALA A 162 16.06 -8.90 -11.51
CA ALA A 162 14.64 -9.16 -11.65
C ALA A 162 14.15 -8.84 -13.07
N PHE A 163 14.65 -7.77 -13.68
CA PHE A 163 14.31 -7.40 -15.06
C PHE A 163 14.84 -8.42 -16.08
N ASP A 164 16.02 -8.99 -15.87
CA ASP A 164 16.62 -10.04 -16.72
C ASP A 164 15.80 -11.34 -16.69
N ARG A 165 14.94 -11.54 -15.68
CA ARG A 165 14.04 -12.69 -15.52
C ARG A 165 12.62 -12.45 -15.99
N LEU A 166 12.36 -11.27 -16.57
CA LEU A 166 11.04 -10.86 -17.02
C LEU A 166 10.88 -11.17 -18.53
N LEU A 167 9.83 -11.90 -18.86
CA LEU A 167 9.46 -12.21 -20.25
C LEU A 167 8.12 -11.55 -20.58
N PHE A 168 8.08 -10.74 -21.64
CA PHE A 168 6.84 -10.16 -22.15
C PHE A 168 6.05 -11.20 -22.93
N ASN A 169 4.78 -11.45 -22.55
CA ASN A 169 3.92 -12.47 -23.16
C ASN A 169 2.85 -11.86 -24.07
N GLY A 170 2.65 -10.53 -24.03
CA GLY A 170 1.62 -9.88 -24.82
C GLY A 170 0.89 -8.80 -24.01
N TYR A 171 -0.21 -8.35 -24.57
CA TYR A 171 -1.06 -7.35 -23.91
C TYR A 171 -2.54 -7.53 -24.30
N THR A 172 -3.43 -6.96 -23.47
CA THR A 172 -4.85 -6.76 -23.79
C THR A 172 -5.20 -5.28 -23.64
N ILE A 173 -6.22 -4.84 -24.39
CA ILE A 173 -6.71 -3.45 -24.28
C ILE A 173 -7.63 -3.38 -23.05
N ALA A 174 -7.34 -2.44 -22.16
CA ALA A 174 -8.21 -2.09 -21.05
C ALA A 174 -9.16 -0.96 -21.50
N LYS A 175 -10.46 -1.24 -21.55
CA LYS A 175 -11.46 -0.24 -21.93
C LYS A 175 -11.80 0.65 -20.74
N SER A 176 -11.71 1.97 -20.93
CA SER A 176 -12.11 2.95 -19.92
C SER A 176 -13.55 2.75 -19.45
N SER A 177 -14.47 2.44 -20.38
CA SER A 177 -15.89 2.18 -20.08
C SER A 177 -16.12 1.01 -19.12
N GLU A 178 -15.19 0.06 -19.03
CA GLU A 178 -15.25 -1.12 -18.16
C GLU A 178 -14.49 -0.87 -16.86
N TYR A 179 -13.21 -0.51 -16.96
CA TYR A 179 -12.30 -0.50 -15.81
C TYR A 179 -12.37 0.77 -14.96
N TYR A 180 -12.71 1.93 -15.55
CA TYR A 180 -12.84 3.16 -14.77
C TYR A 180 -14.00 3.12 -13.77
N PRO A 181 -15.24 2.69 -14.15
CA PRO A 181 -16.31 2.49 -13.17
C PRO A 181 -15.99 1.43 -12.11
N ALA A 182 -15.25 0.39 -12.46
CA ALA A 182 -14.83 -0.67 -11.52
C ALA A 182 -13.87 -0.11 -10.46
N SER A 183 -12.88 0.70 -10.86
CA SER A 183 -11.96 1.39 -9.96
C SER A 183 -12.73 2.29 -8.98
N MET A 184 -13.66 3.12 -9.48
CA MET A 184 -14.49 3.99 -8.63
C MET A 184 -15.42 3.21 -7.68
N ALA A 185 -15.92 2.06 -8.10
CA ALA A 185 -16.74 1.19 -7.24
C ALA A 185 -15.91 0.54 -6.12
N ARG A 186 -14.69 0.12 -6.42
CA ARG A 186 -13.74 -0.44 -5.45
C ARG A 186 -13.39 0.57 -4.36
N GLU A 187 -13.03 1.78 -4.76
CA GLU A 187 -12.72 2.88 -3.84
C GLU A 187 -13.89 3.18 -2.90
N ARG A 188 -15.10 3.36 -3.45
CA ARG A 188 -16.32 3.60 -2.64
C ARG A 188 -16.60 2.47 -1.67
N LYS A 189 -16.41 1.21 -2.10
CA LYS A 189 -16.61 0.04 -1.25
C LYS A 189 -15.58 -0.01 -0.11
N ALA A 190 -14.33 0.36 -0.35
CA ALA A 190 -13.29 0.45 0.65
C ALA A 190 -13.65 1.47 1.74
N ILE A 191 -14.03 2.68 1.34
CA ILE A 191 -14.45 3.75 2.24
C ILE A 191 -15.67 3.32 3.07
N ALA A 192 -16.69 2.74 2.42
CA ALA A 192 -17.92 2.32 3.09
C ALA A 192 -17.69 1.20 4.11
N ARG A 193 -16.84 0.22 3.80
CA ARG A 193 -16.47 -0.86 4.72
C ARG A 193 -15.76 -0.33 5.96
N PHE A 194 -14.83 0.59 5.76
CA PHE A 194 -14.10 1.20 6.86
C PHE A 194 -15.02 2.05 7.75
N ALA A 195 -15.87 2.89 7.15
CA ALA A 195 -16.85 3.68 7.90
C ALA A 195 -17.82 2.79 8.71
N GLY A 196 -18.22 1.63 8.16
CA GLY A 196 -19.03 0.63 8.85
C GLY A 196 -18.31 -0.02 10.03
N ALA A 197 -17.01 -0.32 9.88
CA ALA A 197 -16.18 -0.88 10.94
C ALA A 197 -16.01 0.09 12.12
N LEU A 198 -15.81 1.37 11.85
CA LEU A 198 -15.70 2.42 12.88
C LEU A 198 -17.03 2.70 13.61
N SER A 199 -18.17 2.57 12.93
CA SER A 199 -19.49 2.78 13.56
C SER A 199 -19.84 1.71 14.59
N GLY A 200 -19.23 0.52 14.48
CA GLY A 200 -19.39 -0.58 15.43
C GLY A 200 -18.60 -0.43 16.73
N THR A 201 -17.64 0.51 16.80
CA THR A 201 -16.68 0.63 17.92
C THR A 201 -16.88 1.86 18.81
N ALA A 202 -17.99 2.57 18.74
CA ALA A 202 -18.41 3.73 19.55
C ALA A 202 -18.29 5.11 18.89
N GLY A 203 -19.45 5.70 18.63
CA GLY A 203 -19.64 7.14 18.47
C GLY A 203 -19.29 7.69 17.09
N THR A 204 -20.33 8.09 16.38
CA THR A 204 -20.39 8.81 15.12
C THR A 204 -19.20 9.73 14.82
N ARG A 205 -18.10 9.18 14.29
CA ARG A 205 -17.07 9.94 13.59
C ARG A 205 -17.43 9.99 12.11
N LYS A 206 -17.81 11.17 11.62
CA LYS A 206 -17.83 11.43 10.18
C LYS A 206 -16.37 11.55 9.70
N LEU A 207 -15.81 10.44 9.23
CA LEU A 207 -14.55 10.44 8.53
C LEU A 207 -14.84 10.70 7.05
N ASP A 208 -14.52 11.89 6.56
CA ASP A 208 -14.57 12.22 5.13
C ASP A 208 -13.11 12.20 4.59
N PRO A 209 -12.75 11.22 3.77
CA PRO A 209 -11.39 11.11 3.20
C PRO A 209 -10.98 12.31 2.34
N ARG A 210 -11.92 13.18 2.01
CA ARG A 210 -11.71 14.38 1.18
C ARG A 210 -11.58 15.66 1.99
N SER A 211 -11.84 15.62 3.31
CA SER A 211 -11.69 16.78 4.18
C SER A 211 -10.33 16.76 4.89
N HIS A 212 -9.45 17.66 4.51
CA HIS A 212 -8.13 17.88 5.12
C HIS A 212 -8.20 18.59 6.49
N ALA A 213 -9.35 18.58 7.15
CA ALA A 213 -9.52 19.25 8.44
C ALA A 213 -9.35 18.23 9.58
N GLY A 214 -8.11 18.09 10.06
CA GLY A 214 -7.79 17.42 11.31
C GLY A 214 -8.40 18.16 12.51
N THR A 215 -9.44 17.60 13.11
CA THR A 215 -9.83 17.96 14.46
C THR A 215 -9.30 16.88 15.40
N ALA A 216 -8.27 17.23 16.17
CA ALA A 216 -7.79 16.45 17.30
C ALA A 216 -8.88 16.28 18.33
N GLY A 217 -9.72 15.25 18.19
CA GLY A 217 -10.76 14.87 19.14
C GLY A 217 -10.21 13.80 20.07
N GLY A 218 -9.93 14.13 21.32
CA GLY A 218 -9.62 13.18 22.38
C GLY A 218 -10.73 12.13 22.50
N SER A 219 -10.48 10.91 22.06
CA SER A 219 -11.40 9.79 22.17
C SER A 219 -11.19 9.06 23.49
N ASN A 220 -12.27 8.58 24.06
CA ASN A 220 -12.31 7.66 25.18
C ASN A 220 -11.61 6.35 24.73
N ARG A 221 -10.32 6.19 25.06
CA ARG A 221 -9.49 5.05 24.63
C ARG A 221 -9.94 3.82 25.40
N SER A 222 -10.54 2.87 24.73
CA SER A 222 -10.74 1.52 25.27
C SER A 222 -9.37 0.90 25.53
N GLY A 223 -9.09 0.44 26.75
CA GLY A 223 -7.78 0.03 27.24
C GLY A 223 -7.16 -1.23 26.60
N LYS A 224 -7.55 -1.59 25.37
CA LYS A 224 -7.04 -2.74 24.60
C LYS A 224 -6.48 -2.39 23.22
N GLU A 225 -6.66 -1.18 22.73
CA GLU A 225 -6.22 -0.79 21.38
C GLU A 225 -4.92 0.01 21.42
N LEU A 226 -3.99 -0.34 20.52
CA LEU A 226 -2.72 0.35 20.37
C LEU A 226 -2.86 1.52 19.40
N TYR A 227 -2.49 2.70 19.85
CA TYR A 227 -2.34 3.88 19.00
C TYR A 227 -0.87 4.14 18.69
N VAL A 228 -0.61 4.99 17.73
CA VAL A 228 0.77 5.34 17.34
C VAL A 228 1.58 5.90 18.51
N SER A 229 0.95 6.67 19.42
CA SER A 229 1.59 7.18 20.63
C SER A 229 2.05 6.08 21.57
N ASP A 230 1.26 5.00 21.71
CA ASP A 230 1.62 3.87 22.58
C ASP A 230 2.80 3.10 21.98
N ILE A 231 2.79 2.90 20.65
CA ILE A 231 3.88 2.25 19.93
C ILE A 231 5.20 2.99 20.11
N VAL A 232 5.17 4.31 20.04
CA VAL A 232 6.37 5.16 20.23
C VAL A 232 6.82 5.20 21.68
N ASN A 233 5.90 5.49 22.61
CA ASN A 233 6.21 5.67 24.03
C ASN A 233 6.69 4.37 24.69
N GLU A 234 6.05 3.26 24.38
CA GLU A 234 6.43 1.93 24.91
C GLU A 234 7.55 1.27 24.10
N ARG A 235 8.02 1.90 23.03
CA ARG A 235 9.06 1.39 22.12
C ARG A 235 8.76 -0.02 21.60
N ILE A 236 7.53 -0.24 21.15
CA ILE A 236 7.04 -1.52 20.64
C ILE A 236 7.85 -1.96 19.42
N ARG A 237 8.32 -3.20 19.42
CA ARG A 237 9.16 -3.81 18.39
C ARG A 237 8.35 -4.79 17.51
N PRO A 238 8.86 -5.19 16.32
CA PRO A 238 8.14 -6.03 15.35
C PRO A 238 7.57 -7.34 15.89
N TYR A 239 8.20 -7.94 16.88
CA TYR A 239 7.79 -9.24 17.46
C TYR A 239 6.93 -9.11 18.73
N ASP A 240 6.44 -7.92 19.02
CA ASP A 240 5.50 -7.72 20.13
C ASP A 240 4.19 -8.46 19.84
N ARG A 241 3.74 -9.28 20.82
CA ARG A 241 2.52 -10.11 20.67
C ARG A 241 1.27 -9.30 20.38
N ARG A 242 1.25 -8.02 20.73
CA ARG A 242 0.13 -7.11 20.46
C ARG A 242 0.01 -6.72 18.98
N LEU A 243 1.04 -6.97 18.18
CA LEU A 243 1.07 -6.74 16.71
C LEU A 243 0.75 -8.00 15.90
N ILE A 244 0.56 -9.15 16.56
CA ILE A 244 0.29 -10.44 15.92
C ILE A 244 -1.22 -10.69 16.01
N TYR A 245 -1.85 -10.93 14.86
CA TYR A 245 -3.26 -11.33 14.74
C TYR A 245 -3.37 -12.69 14.07
#